data_b1e72d7b6462fb5a26e74e0125dc56f0
#
_entry.id   b1e72d7b6462fb5a26e74e0125dc56f0
#
_cell.length_a   1.000
_cell.length_b   1.000
_cell.length_c   1.000
_cell.angle_alpha   90.00
_cell.angle_beta   90.00
_cell.angle_gamma   90.00
#
_symmetry.space_group_name_H-M   'P 1'
#
loop_
_entity.id
_entity.type
_entity.pdbx_description
1 polymer ?
#
loop_
_entity_poly.entity_id
_entity_poly.type
_entity_poly.pdbx_seq_one_letter_code
_entity_poly.pdbx_strand_id
1 'polypeptide(L)'
;KDNIVVVSIMPCTAKKAEIKRKQLTTEGNFDTDYVLTTQEFAQMIKSAGIDLNTIEPEMADSPFGEYTGAATIFGASGGVAEAAARTAYYMVTGENIANNDIVELRGVDKSAYNKSVTLDIKGTKVTILQKKV
;
A
#
# COMPACT_ATOMS: atom_id res chain seq x y z
N LYS A 1 13.04 4.91 19.91
CA LYS A 1 12.47 5.83 18.89
C LYS A 1 12.97 7.28 19.02
N ASP A 2 13.83 7.59 19.98
CA ASP A 2 14.17 8.98 20.37
C ASP A 2 14.81 9.83 19.26
N ASN A 3 15.36 9.19 18.24
CA ASN A 3 16.05 9.86 17.13
C ASN A 3 15.34 9.71 15.76
N ILE A 4 14.10 9.21 15.75
CA ILE A 4 13.34 8.99 14.50
C ILE A 4 11.97 9.64 14.63
N VAL A 5 11.61 10.43 13.62
CA VAL A 5 10.26 10.96 13.44
C VAL A 5 9.64 10.28 12.21
N VAL A 6 8.51 9.63 12.42
CA VAL A 6 7.78 8.94 11.35
C VAL A 6 6.62 9.80 10.90
N VAL A 7 6.66 10.22 9.64
CA VAL A 7 5.60 11.01 9.00
C VAL A 7 4.95 10.19 7.90
N SER A 8 3.64 10.00 7.98
CA SER A 8 2.86 9.28 6.98
C SER A 8 2.11 10.28 6.08
N ILE A 9 2.26 10.14 4.77
CA ILE A 9 1.52 10.95 3.79
C ILE A 9 0.42 10.07 3.19
N MET A 10 -0.84 10.43 3.44
CA MET A 10 -2.00 9.59 3.13
C MET A 10 -3.15 10.39 2.52
N PRO A 11 -3.86 9.88 1.52
CA PRO A 11 -5.06 10.52 0.96
C PRO A 11 -6.30 10.31 1.84
N CYS A 12 -6.13 10.20 3.17
CA CYS A 12 -7.21 9.81 4.08
C CYS A 12 -7.07 10.53 5.43
N THR A 13 -8.09 11.31 5.81
CA THR A 13 -8.14 12.03 7.09
C THR A 13 -8.32 11.10 8.30
N ALA A 14 -8.95 9.93 8.12
CA ALA A 14 -9.17 8.96 9.19
C ALA A 14 -7.85 8.43 9.78
N LYS A 15 -6.77 8.44 8.99
CA LYS A 15 -5.42 8.05 9.45
C LYS A 15 -4.90 8.93 10.58
N LYS A 16 -5.33 10.19 10.65
CA LYS A 16 -4.99 11.10 11.78
C LYS A 16 -5.55 10.62 13.12
N ALA A 17 -6.70 9.97 13.11
CA ALA A 17 -7.27 9.35 14.31
C ALA A 17 -6.69 7.96 14.57
N GLU A 18 -6.38 7.22 13.50
CA GLU A 18 -5.86 5.86 13.59
C GLU A 18 -4.51 5.81 14.33
N ILE A 19 -3.58 6.72 14.04
CA ILE A 19 -2.26 6.74 14.68
C ILE A 19 -2.32 6.93 16.21
N LYS A 20 -3.44 7.41 16.75
CA LYS A 20 -3.65 7.61 18.18
C LYS A 20 -4.15 6.36 18.91
N ARG A 21 -4.34 5.25 18.20
CA ARG A 21 -4.78 4.00 18.79
C ARG A 21 -3.66 3.35 19.61
N LYS A 22 -3.99 2.86 20.79
CA LYS A 22 -3.03 2.18 21.67
C LYS A 22 -2.36 0.95 21.04
N GLN A 23 -3.06 0.29 20.10
CA GLN A 23 -2.55 -0.88 19.38
C GLN A 23 -1.42 -0.55 18.40
N LEU A 24 -1.26 0.74 18.05
CA LEU A 24 -0.23 1.25 17.14
C LEU A 24 0.86 2.00 17.95
N THR A 25 1.27 1.38 19.04
CA THR A 25 2.36 1.88 19.88
C THR A 25 3.34 0.76 20.19
N THR A 26 4.61 1.06 20.09
CA THR A 26 5.71 0.16 20.46
C THR A 26 6.49 0.78 21.61
N GLU A 27 6.65 0.05 22.71
CA GLU A 27 7.37 0.52 23.92
C GLU A 27 6.85 1.86 24.46
N GLY A 28 5.54 2.09 24.36
CA GLY A 28 4.90 3.32 24.82
C GLY A 28 4.99 4.52 23.88
N ASN A 29 5.69 4.38 22.74
CA ASN A 29 5.78 5.41 21.70
C ASN A 29 4.79 5.11 20.56
N PHE A 30 4.21 6.13 19.98
CA PHE A 30 3.43 5.96 18.75
C PHE A 30 4.34 5.49 17.61
N ASP A 31 3.88 4.51 16.82
CA ASP A 31 4.63 4.00 15.66
C ASP A 31 4.74 5.07 14.56
N THR A 32 3.68 5.89 14.40
CA THR A 32 3.66 7.05 13.51
C THR A 32 3.44 8.32 14.33
N ASP A 33 4.27 9.34 14.12
CA ASP A 33 4.20 10.60 14.88
C ASP A 33 3.22 11.58 14.23
N TYR A 34 3.26 11.70 12.90
CA TYR A 34 2.44 12.65 12.15
C TYR A 34 1.78 11.99 10.94
N VAL A 35 0.59 12.45 10.62
CA VAL A 35 -0.10 12.14 9.36
C VAL A 35 -0.42 13.44 8.63
N LEU A 36 0.08 13.55 7.42
CA LEU A 36 -0.30 14.59 6.48
C LEU A 36 -1.22 14.02 5.41
N THR A 37 -2.30 14.72 5.11
CA THR A 37 -3.05 14.42 3.90
C THR A 37 -2.27 14.85 2.67
N THR A 38 -2.57 14.27 1.52
CA THR A 38 -1.94 14.67 0.24
C THR A 38 -2.12 16.19 -0.02
N GLN A 39 -3.26 16.75 0.37
CA GLN A 39 -3.52 18.19 0.24
C GLN A 39 -2.66 19.03 1.17
N GLU A 40 -2.50 18.63 2.43
CA GLU A 40 -1.63 19.33 3.40
C GLU A 40 -0.17 19.25 2.96
N PHE A 41 0.26 18.10 2.45
CA PHE A 41 1.61 17.94 1.92
C PHE A 41 1.86 18.83 0.68
N ALA A 42 0.90 18.88 -0.25
CA ALA A 42 0.97 19.80 -1.39
C ALA A 42 1.04 21.27 -0.96
N GLN A 43 0.29 21.64 0.08
CA GLN A 43 0.35 23.00 0.65
C GLN A 43 1.72 23.28 1.28
N MET A 44 2.30 22.31 1.97
CA MET A 44 3.63 22.44 2.57
C MET A 44 4.71 22.65 1.50
N ILE A 45 4.68 21.88 0.41
CA ILE A 45 5.58 22.06 -0.75
C ILE A 45 5.47 23.47 -1.33
N LYS A 46 4.24 23.94 -1.56
CA LYS A 46 4.00 25.30 -2.07
C LYS A 46 4.51 26.37 -1.11
N SER A 47 4.29 26.21 0.19
CA SER A 47 4.72 27.17 1.21
C SER A 47 6.26 27.21 1.34
N ALA A 48 6.93 26.10 1.04
CA ALA A 48 8.38 26.03 0.98
C ALA A 48 8.98 26.63 -0.31
N GLY A 49 8.14 27.06 -1.26
CA GLY A 49 8.60 27.62 -2.54
C GLY A 49 9.18 26.58 -3.49
N ILE A 50 8.88 25.30 -3.29
CA ILE A 50 9.40 24.21 -4.15
C ILE A 50 8.50 24.06 -5.37
N ASP A 51 9.10 24.21 -6.56
CA ASP A 51 8.46 23.92 -7.85
C ASP A 51 8.88 22.53 -8.34
N LEU A 52 7.93 21.60 -8.30
CA LEU A 52 8.17 20.21 -8.71
C LEU A 52 8.50 20.03 -10.20
N ASN A 53 8.26 21.07 -11.04
CA ASN A 53 8.62 21.00 -12.45
C ASN A 53 10.10 21.30 -12.71
N THR A 54 10.79 21.90 -11.75
CA THR A 54 12.17 22.36 -11.90
C THR A 54 13.17 21.61 -11.03
N ILE A 55 12.69 20.78 -10.09
CA ILE A 55 13.58 20.01 -9.23
C ILE A 55 14.16 18.80 -9.96
N GLU A 56 15.43 18.53 -9.74
CA GLU A 56 16.09 17.34 -10.30
C GLU A 56 15.60 16.07 -9.60
N PRO A 57 15.30 15.01 -10.37
CA PRO A 57 14.93 13.73 -9.79
C PRO A 57 16.09 13.09 -9.04
N GLU A 58 15.83 12.59 -7.85
CA GLU A 58 16.78 11.82 -7.05
C GLU A 58 16.27 10.40 -6.79
N MET A 59 17.20 9.48 -6.54
CA MET A 59 16.85 8.14 -6.10
C MET A 59 16.47 8.17 -4.63
N ALA A 60 15.50 7.35 -4.27
CA ALA A 60 15.16 7.17 -2.86
C ALA A 60 16.28 6.43 -2.11
N ASP A 61 16.39 6.69 -0.80
CA ASP A 61 17.42 6.11 0.04
C ASP A 61 17.29 4.58 0.17
N SER A 62 18.41 3.88 0.04
CA SER A 62 18.48 2.45 0.31
C SER A 62 18.42 2.19 1.83
N PRO A 63 17.79 1.09 2.30
CA PRO A 63 17.25 -0.05 1.51
C PRO A 63 15.77 0.07 1.12
N PHE A 64 15.07 1.13 1.53
CA PHE A 64 13.60 1.23 1.40
C PHE A 64 13.13 1.95 0.13
N GLY A 65 14.06 2.39 -0.71
CA GLY A 65 13.79 3.14 -1.92
C GLY A 65 13.44 2.30 -3.15
N GLU A 66 13.44 0.98 -3.06
CA GLU A 66 13.09 0.14 -4.19
C GLU A 66 11.59 0.21 -4.50
N TYR A 67 11.27 0.58 -5.72
CA TYR A 67 9.91 0.66 -6.22
C TYR A 67 9.44 -0.70 -6.74
N THR A 68 8.25 -1.11 -6.33
CA THR A 68 7.54 -2.26 -6.89
C THR A 68 6.22 -1.82 -7.51
N GLY A 69 5.68 -2.59 -8.46
CA GLY A 69 4.38 -2.32 -9.05
C GLY A 69 3.19 -2.39 -8.07
N ALA A 70 3.40 -2.87 -6.84
CA ALA A 70 2.37 -2.98 -5.82
C ALA A 70 1.70 -1.64 -5.48
N ALA A 71 2.47 -0.56 -5.39
CA ALA A 71 1.94 0.77 -5.08
C ALA A 71 0.93 1.26 -6.14
N THR A 72 1.15 0.93 -7.40
CA THR A 72 0.23 1.27 -8.50
C THR A 72 -1.11 0.57 -8.38
N ILE A 73 -1.11 -0.73 -8.05
CA ILE A 73 -2.36 -1.51 -7.93
C ILE A 73 -3.11 -1.24 -6.62
N PHE A 74 -2.47 -0.69 -5.59
CA PHE A 74 -3.13 -0.26 -4.35
C PHE A 74 -4.19 0.83 -4.57
N GLY A 75 -4.09 1.61 -5.65
CA GLY A 75 -5.08 2.61 -6.02
C GLY A 75 -6.42 2.04 -6.48
N ALA A 76 -6.48 0.75 -6.81
CA ALA A 76 -7.71 0.08 -7.20
C ALA A 76 -8.33 -0.70 -6.03
N SER A 77 -9.67 -0.78 -6.01
CA SER A 77 -10.36 -1.66 -5.04
C SER A 77 -9.89 -3.10 -5.23
N GLY A 78 -9.49 -3.76 -4.14
CA GLY A 78 -8.90 -5.10 -4.17
C GLY A 78 -7.42 -5.16 -4.51
N GLY A 79 -6.79 -4.03 -4.84
CA GLY A 79 -5.39 -3.99 -5.24
C GLY A 79 -4.42 -4.46 -4.15
N VAL A 80 -4.74 -4.21 -2.87
CA VAL A 80 -3.94 -4.70 -1.74
C VAL A 80 -3.97 -6.23 -1.68
N ALA A 81 -5.15 -6.84 -1.84
CA ALA A 81 -5.30 -8.30 -1.86
C ALA A 81 -4.55 -8.91 -3.04
N GLU A 82 -4.65 -8.29 -4.23
CA GLU A 82 -3.90 -8.71 -5.41
C GLU A 82 -2.38 -8.64 -5.17
N ALA A 83 -1.88 -7.53 -4.64
CA ALA A 83 -0.44 -7.37 -4.36
C ALA A 83 0.07 -8.41 -3.36
N ALA A 84 -0.69 -8.65 -2.28
CA ALA A 84 -0.35 -9.68 -1.29
C ALA A 84 -0.31 -11.08 -1.91
N ALA A 85 -1.30 -11.40 -2.75
CA ALA A 85 -1.35 -12.69 -3.44
C ALA A 85 -0.20 -12.89 -4.42
N ARG A 86 0.17 -11.86 -5.19
CA ARG A 86 1.33 -11.89 -6.08
C ARG A 86 2.63 -12.13 -5.31
N THR A 87 2.80 -11.41 -4.22
CA THR A 87 3.99 -11.55 -3.38
C THR A 87 4.07 -12.94 -2.75
N ALA A 88 2.97 -13.44 -2.19
CA ALA A 88 2.92 -14.77 -1.59
C ALA A 88 3.20 -15.88 -2.64
N TYR A 89 2.64 -15.75 -3.83
CA TYR A 89 2.91 -16.69 -4.93
C TYR A 89 4.40 -16.71 -5.28
N TYR A 90 5.00 -15.53 -5.47
CA TYR A 90 6.43 -15.41 -5.77
C TYR A 90 7.31 -16.01 -4.67
N MET A 91 7.00 -15.77 -3.40
CA MET A 91 7.77 -16.32 -2.27
C MET A 91 7.75 -17.86 -2.22
N VAL A 92 6.65 -18.48 -2.67
CA VAL A 92 6.51 -19.94 -2.66
C VAL A 92 7.06 -20.59 -3.92
N THR A 93 6.87 -19.98 -5.08
CA THR A 93 7.21 -20.58 -6.37
C THR A 93 8.54 -20.11 -6.95
N GLY A 94 8.98 -18.91 -6.60
CA GLY A 94 10.10 -18.21 -7.25
C GLY A 94 9.71 -17.57 -8.59
N GLU A 95 8.45 -17.64 -9.00
CA GLU A 95 7.95 -17.18 -10.29
C GLU A 95 6.85 -16.10 -10.13
N ASN A 96 6.75 -15.23 -11.11
CA ASN A 96 5.66 -14.25 -11.14
C ASN A 96 4.37 -14.89 -11.66
N ILE A 97 3.26 -14.60 -10.98
CA ILE A 97 1.95 -15.05 -11.44
C ILE A 97 1.54 -14.30 -12.72
N ALA A 98 0.91 -15.00 -13.65
CA ALA A 98 0.38 -14.39 -14.86
C ALA A 98 -0.73 -13.37 -14.54
N ASN A 99 -0.76 -12.27 -15.29
CA ASN A 99 -1.72 -11.18 -15.02
C ASN A 99 -3.17 -11.64 -15.07
N ASN A 100 -3.51 -12.54 -16.01
CA ASN A 100 -4.87 -12.99 -16.22
C ASN A 100 -5.41 -13.86 -15.07
N ASP A 101 -4.53 -14.45 -14.26
CA ASP A 101 -4.93 -15.41 -13.22
C ASP A 101 -5.39 -14.73 -11.93
N ILE A 102 -5.14 -13.44 -11.76
CA ILE A 102 -5.40 -12.74 -10.48
C ILE A 102 -6.04 -11.37 -10.62
N VAL A 103 -6.14 -10.84 -11.85
CA VAL A 103 -6.68 -9.50 -12.12
C VAL A 103 -8.15 -9.35 -11.68
N GLU A 104 -8.88 -10.45 -11.56
CA GLU A 104 -10.27 -10.46 -11.10
C GLU A 104 -10.44 -9.91 -9.68
N LEU A 105 -9.40 -9.92 -8.85
CA LEU A 105 -9.43 -9.30 -7.52
C LEU A 105 -9.48 -7.77 -7.60
N ARG A 106 -9.02 -7.18 -8.73
CA ARG A 106 -8.95 -5.74 -8.93
C ARG A 106 -10.29 -5.16 -9.40
N GLY A 107 -10.55 -3.92 -9.00
CA GLY A 107 -11.69 -3.13 -9.46
C GLY A 107 -12.98 -3.36 -8.67
N VAL A 108 -13.99 -2.54 -8.99
CA VAL A 108 -15.32 -2.60 -8.38
C VAL A 108 -16.26 -3.26 -9.38
N ASP A 109 -16.60 -4.51 -9.12
CA ASP A 109 -17.76 -5.11 -9.76
C ASP A 109 -19.01 -4.73 -8.97
N LYS A 110 -19.91 -4.00 -9.61
CA LYS A 110 -21.17 -3.56 -8.98
C LYS A 110 -22.13 -4.72 -8.69
N SER A 111 -21.93 -5.86 -9.37
CA SER A 111 -22.80 -7.03 -9.25
C SER A 111 -22.33 -8.06 -8.22
N ALA A 112 -21.05 -8.02 -7.81
CA ALA A 112 -20.49 -9.03 -6.92
C ALA A 112 -20.04 -8.42 -5.57
N TYR A 113 -20.69 -8.84 -4.50
CA TYR A 113 -20.28 -8.49 -3.13
C TYR A 113 -19.01 -9.20 -2.68
N ASN A 114 -18.70 -10.34 -3.28
CA ASN A 114 -17.52 -11.14 -2.97
C ASN A 114 -16.80 -11.49 -4.26
N LYS A 115 -15.49 -11.38 -4.25
CA LYS A 115 -14.63 -11.84 -5.32
C LYS A 115 -13.79 -13.00 -4.85
N SER A 116 -13.55 -13.98 -5.70
CA SER A 116 -12.69 -15.10 -5.39
C SER A 116 -11.81 -15.43 -6.58
N VAL A 117 -10.55 -15.72 -6.30
CA VAL A 117 -9.60 -16.23 -7.28
C VAL A 117 -8.98 -17.50 -6.72
N THR A 118 -8.93 -18.55 -7.49
CA THR A 118 -8.27 -19.81 -7.12
C THR A 118 -6.97 -19.93 -7.89
N LEU A 119 -5.87 -20.00 -7.16
CA LEU A 119 -4.53 -20.15 -7.70
C LEU A 119 -4.05 -21.59 -7.45
N ASP A 120 -3.36 -22.17 -8.43
CA ASP A 120 -2.62 -23.40 -8.24
C ASP A 120 -1.17 -23.06 -7.84
N ILE A 121 -0.79 -23.44 -6.64
CA ILE A 121 0.55 -23.22 -6.10
C ILE A 121 1.19 -24.59 -5.92
N LYS A 122 2.00 -25.00 -6.89
CA LYS A 122 2.72 -26.30 -6.88
C LYS A 122 1.78 -27.49 -6.63
N GLY A 123 0.63 -27.53 -7.31
CA GLY A 123 -0.37 -28.59 -7.16
C GLY A 123 -1.35 -28.41 -5.99
N THR A 124 -1.19 -27.35 -5.20
CA THR A 124 -2.13 -27.01 -4.13
C THR A 124 -3.01 -25.84 -4.57
N LYS A 125 -4.31 -26.05 -4.59
CA LYS A 125 -5.28 -25.00 -4.92
C LYS A 125 -5.53 -24.10 -3.71
N VAL A 126 -5.20 -22.83 -3.83
CA VAL A 126 -5.42 -21.80 -2.81
C VAL A 126 -6.47 -20.82 -3.33
N THR A 127 -7.58 -20.69 -2.62
CA THR A 127 -8.64 -19.74 -2.97
C THR A 127 -8.53 -18.48 -2.12
N ILE A 128 -8.35 -17.35 -2.77
CA ILE A 128 -8.33 -16.03 -2.14
C ILE A 128 -9.73 -15.45 -2.24
N LEU A 129 -10.30 -15.11 -1.10
CA LEU A 129 -11.63 -14.51 -0.99
C LEU A 129 -11.48 -13.04 -0.58
N GLN A 130 -12.00 -12.15 -1.41
CA GLN A 130 -12.17 -10.75 -1.07
C GLN A 130 -13.62 -10.49 -0.72
N LYS A 131 -13.88 -10.17 0.54
CA LYS A 131 -15.21 -9.80 1.01
C LYS A 131 -15.34 -8.29 1.06
N LYS A 132 -16.38 -7.74 0.49
CA LYS A 132 -16.70 -6.34 0.64
C LYS A 132 -17.26 -6.11 2.05
N VAL A 133 -16.62 -5.25 2.80
CA VAL A 133 -17.08 -4.75 4.10
C VAL A 133 -17.91 -3.49 3.91
#